data_4c37be405f3dd0e461f736d1aff6858b
#
_entry.id   4c37be405f3dd0e461f736d1aff6858b
#
_cell.length_a   1.000
_cell.length_b   1.000
_cell.length_c   1.000
_cell.angle_alpha   90.00
_cell.angle_beta   90.00
_cell.angle_gamma   90.00
#
_symmetry.space_group_name_H-M   'P 1'
#
loop_
_entity.id
_entity.type
_entity.pdbx_description
1 polymer ?
#
loop_
_entity_poly.entity_id
_entity_poly.type
_entity_poly.pdbx_seq_one_letter_code
_entity_poly.pdbx_strand_id
1 'polypeptide(L)'
;IFIAWDIADTVLIEDIYNVTPSWVTPSILQQLRQLEDLCFYHLFYSSEINRLRGGPLLRDILQNIENLITNNANGRKAKIYSGHDTSIAPILAFLGVNYVHQPPFASALFFDLYQQDDQSYAIQLQYLNMTNDRNAHIIRLPGCLNAMCPLDTFIRLYESKLPNDMNKECQSYRIKRTYPRIHHVSFSSN
;
A
#
# COMPACT_ATOMS: atom_id res chain seq x y z
N ILE A 1 10.93 -13.54 -11.20
CA ILE A 1 10.07 -12.36 -11.27
C ILE A 1 10.78 -11.12 -10.74
N PHE A 2 11.51 -11.17 -9.62
CA PHE A 2 12.20 -10.01 -9.03
C PHE A 2 13.28 -9.40 -9.95
N ILE A 3 14.08 -10.22 -10.64
CA ILE A 3 15.08 -9.70 -11.60
C ILE A 3 14.42 -8.91 -12.73
N ALA A 4 13.27 -9.40 -13.24
CA ALA A 4 12.54 -8.71 -14.28
C ALA A 4 11.93 -7.40 -13.77
N TRP A 5 11.51 -7.35 -12.51
CA TRP A 5 11.06 -6.13 -11.86
C TRP A 5 12.20 -5.12 -11.69
N ASP A 6 13.37 -5.55 -11.20
CA ASP A 6 14.54 -4.66 -11.05
C ASP A 6 14.95 -4.02 -12.39
N ILE A 7 14.85 -4.78 -13.50
CA ILE A 7 15.12 -4.26 -14.84
C ILE A 7 14.03 -3.26 -15.24
N ALA A 8 12.76 -3.56 -14.99
CA ALA A 8 11.65 -2.69 -15.31
C ALA A 8 11.76 -1.36 -14.56
N ASP A 9 11.99 -1.40 -13.25
CA ASP A 9 12.16 -0.22 -12.41
C ASP A 9 13.32 0.67 -12.90
N THR A 10 14.46 0.05 -13.23
CA THR A 10 15.60 0.78 -13.79
C THR A 10 15.23 1.51 -15.09
N VAL A 11 14.63 0.81 -16.05
CA VAL A 11 14.27 1.37 -17.36
C VAL A 11 13.20 2.47 -17.23
N LEU A 12 12.23 2.30 -16.31
CA LEU A 12 11.20 3.31 -16.08
C LEU A 12 11.75 4.57 -15.40
N ILE A 13 12.77 4.43 -14.54
CA ILE A 13 13.51 5.58 -14.00
C ILE A 13 14.29 6.28 -15.13
N GLU A 14 14.96 5.54 -15.99
CA GLU A 14 15.67 6.09 -17.15
C GLU A 14 14.72 6.86 -18.10
N ASP A 15 13.48 6.37 -18.28
CA ASP A 15 12.45 7.05 -19.05
C ASP A 15 12.05 8.40 -18.42
N ILE A 16 11.89 8.44 -17.10
CA ILE A 16 11.60 9.70 -16.38
C ILE A 16 12.68 10.75 -16.61
N TYR A 17 13.94 10.34 -16.69
CA TYR A 17 15.08 11.23 -16.91
C TYR A 17 15.44 11.45 -18.38
N ASN A 18 14.66 10.91 -19.32
CA ASN A 18 14.89 10.98 -20.77
C ASN A 18 16.25 10.39 -21.21
N VAL A 19 16.70 9.35 -20.54
CA VAL A 19 17.93 8.60 -20.86
C VAL A 19 17.64 7.15 -21.23
N THR A 20 16.45 6.88 -21.71
CA THR A 20 15.97 5.53 -22.08
C THR A 20 16.91 4.89 -23.09
N PRO A 21 17.33 3.63 -22.92
CA PRO A 21 18.16 2.92 -23.86
C PRO A 21 17.50 2.77 -25.23
N SER A 22 18.30 2.80 -26.31
CA SER A 22 17.80 2.77 -27.69
C SER A 22 17.02 1.49 -28.07
N TRP A 23 17.18 0.40 -27.33
CA TRP A 23 16.43 -0.83 -27.53
C TRP A 23 15.02 -0.79 -26.93
N VAL A 24 14.74 0.18 -26.06
CA VAL A 24 13.43 0.32 -25.41
C VAL A 24 12.48 1.07 -26.31
N THR A 25 11.58 0.35 -26.93
CA THR A 25 10.49 0.94 -27.72
C THR A 25 9.32 1.35 -26.81
N PRO A 26 8.38 2.23 -27.26
CA PRO A 26 7.18 2.54 -26.51
C PRO A 26 6.36 1.31 -26.08
N SER A 27 6.33 0.27 -26.91
CA SER A 27 5.67 -1.00 -26.60
C SER A 27 6.37 -1.74 -25.47
N ILE A 28 7.70 -1.78 -25.48
CA ILE A 28 8.49 -2.39 -24.38
C ILE A 28 8.26 -1.63 -23.09
N LEU A 29 8.29 -0.29 -23.12
CA LEU A 29 8.06 0.54 -21.96
C LEU A 29 6.68 0.31 -21.32
N GLN A 30 5.65 0.18 -22.17
CA GLN A 30 4.30 -0.16 -21.69
C GLN A 30 4.25 -1.55 -21.04
N GLN A 31 4.94 -2.55 -21.60
CA GLN A 31 5.00 -3.90 -21.02
C GLN A 31 5.76 -3.92 -19.69
N LEU A 32 6.83 -3.12 -19.56
CA LEU A 32 7.58 -3.00 -18.32
C LEU A 32 6.72 -2.37 -17.22
N ARG A 33 5.93 -1.33 -17.52
CA ARG A 33 4.96 -0.75 -16.57
C ARG A 33 3.92 -1.76 -16.12
N GLN A 34 3.36 -2.54 -17.06
CA GLN A 34 2.42 -3.61 -16.71
C GLN A 34 3.07 -4.68 -15.83
N LEU A 35 4.33 -4.99 -16.07
CA LEU A 35 5.09 -5.94 -15.25
C LEU A 35 5.26 -5.44 -13.81
N GLU A 36 5.60 -4.16 -13.61
CA GLU A 36 5.69 -3.55 -12.28
C GLU A 36 4.35 -3.59 -11.55
N ASP A 37 3.30 -3.16 -12.21
CA ASP A 37 1.94 -3.20 -11.65
C ASP A 37 1.55 -4.61 -11.19
N LEU A 38 1.82 -5.62 -12.01
CA LEU A 38 1.59 -7.03 -11.67
C LEU A 38 2.47 -7.50 -10.51
N CYS A 39 3.73 -7.08 -10.45
CA CYS A 39 4.61 -7.42 -9.33
C CYS A 39 4.08 -6.84 -8.02
N PHE A 40 3.66 -5.58 -8.01
CA PHE A 40 3.04 -4.95 -6.83
C PHE A 40 1.74 -5.63 -6.43
N TYR A 41 0.87 -5.95 -7.39
CA TYR A 41 -0.33 -6.72 -7.13
C TYR A 41 -0.03 -8.05 -6.42
N HIS A 42 0.94 -8.82 -6.93
CA HIS A 42 1.31 -10.11 -6.34
C HIS A 42 1.99 -10.00 -4.99
N LEU A 43 2.76 -8.93 -4.74
CA LEU A 43 3.35 -8.67 -3.41
C LEU A 43 2.29 -8.45 -2.34
N PHE A 44 1.15 -7.85 -2.69
CA PHE A 44 0.08 -7.50 -1.78
C PHE A 44 -1.25 -8.22 -2.09
N TYR A 45 -1.19 -9.37 -2.76
CA TYR A 45 -2.38 -10.17 -3.10
C TYR A 45 -3.04 -10.80 -1.87
N SER A 46 -2.25 -11.25 -0.91
CA SER A 46 -2.76 -11.95 0.28
C SER A 46 -3.38 -10.98 1.27
N SER A 47 -4.61 -11.27 1.71
CA SER A 47 -5.29 -10.52 2.76
C SER A 47 -4.49 -10.47 4.06
N GLU A 48 -3.75 -11.53 4.38
CA GLU A 48 -2.88 -11.58 5.54
C GLU A 48 -1.67 -10.65 5.40
N ILE A 49 -1.04 -10.62 4.24
CA ILE A 49 0.07 -9.68 3.95
C ILE A 49 -0.43 -8.24 4.05
N ASN A 50 -1.58 -7.93 3.46
CA ASN A 50 -2.18 -6.60 3.51
C ASN A 50 -2.49 -6.19 4.95
N ARG A 51 -3.04 -7.10 5.73
CA ARG A 51 -3.36 -6.89 7.13
C ARG A 51 -2.11 -6.57 7.97
N LEU A 52 -1.04 -7.34 7.78
CA LEU A 52 0.21 -7.16 8.52
C LEU A 52 1.06 -5.99 8.04
N ARG A 53 0.93 -5.59 6.77
CA ARG A 53 1.68 -4.48 6.19
C ARG A 53 0.95 -3.14 6.28
N GLY A 54 -0.33 -3.11 5.91
CA GLY A 54 -1.16 -1.89 5.91
C GLY A 54 -1.81 -1.60 7.26
N GLY A 55 -2.20 -2.65 8.00
CA GLY A 55 -2.93 -2.54 9.25
C GLY A 55 -2.25 -1.72 10.36
N PRO A 56 -0.95 -1.88 10.62
CA PRO A 56 -0.26 -1.10 11.65
C PRO A 56 -0.30 0.40 11.41
N LEU A 57 -0.10 0.84 10.17
CA LEU A 57 -0.17 2.26 9.83
C LEU A 57 -1.60 2.77 9.93
N LEU A 58 -2.59 2.00 9.48
CA LEU A 58 -4.00 2.37 9.65
C LEU A 58 -4.38 2.48 11.13
N ARG A 59 -3.89 1.58 11.99
CA ARG A 59 -4.09 1.67 13.44
C ARG A 59 -3.55 2.99 14.01
N ASP A 60 -2.34 3.38 13.62
CA ASP A 60 -1.74 4.63 14.07
C ASP A 60 -2.53 5.86 13.55
N ILE A 61 -3.04 5.81 12.34
CA ILE A 61 -3.93 6.84 11.79
C ILE A 61 -5.22 6.95 12.63
N LEU A 62 -5.88 5.83 12.92
CA LEU A 62 -7.09 5.81 13.74
C LEU A 62 -6.85 6.33 15.16
N GLN A 63 -5.77 5.92 15.81
CA GLN A 63 -5.38 6.44 17.13
C GLN A 63 -5.14 7.94 17.11
N ASN A 64 -4.53 8.48 16.05
CA ASN A 64 -4.35 9.93 15.90
C ASN A 64 -5.67 10.66 15.68
N ILE A 65 -6.60 10.09 14.94
CA ILE A 65 -7.95 10.64 14.78
C ILE A 65 -8.69 10.65 16.11
N GLU A 66 -8.67 9.56 16.86
CA GLU A 66 -9.28 9.46 18.18
C GLU A 66 -8.69 10.51 19.16
N ASN A 67 -7.38 10.62 19.21
CA ASN A 67 -6.69 11.62 20.01
C ASN A 67 -7.06 13.06 19.62
N LEU A 68 -7.25 13.32 18.34
CA LEU A 68 -7.67 14.63 17.85
C LEU A 68 -9.09 14.97 18.30
N ILE A 69 -9.99 14.00 18.26
CA ILE A 69 -11.39 14.19 18.65
C ILE A 69 -11.53 14.35 20.19
N THR A 70 -10.83 13.51 20.96
CA THR A 70 -11.00 13.44 22.42
C THR A 70 -10.19 14.48 23.18
N ASN A 71 -8.97 14.78 22.75
CA ASN A 71 -8.01 15.59 23.51
C ASN A 71 -7.80 16.99 22.93
N ASN A 72 -8.58 17.38 21.92
CA ASN A 72 -8.44 18.67 21.24
C ASN A 72 -6.99 18.98 20.84
N ALA A 73 -6.27 18.01 20.39
CA ALA A 73 -4.88 17.81 19.93
C ALA A 73 -3.96 19.05 19.83
N ASN A 74 -3.95 19.93 20.84
CA ASN A 74 -3.03 21.09 20.96
C ASN A 74 -2.86 21.90 19.65
N GLY A 75 -3.94 22.07 18.85
CA GLY A 75 -3.91 22.81 17.60
C GLY A 75 -3.28 22.09 16.41
N ARG A 76 -2.92 20.80 16.52
CA ARG A 76 -2.41 20.02 15.41
C ARG A 76 -3.50 19.84 14.35
N LYS A 77 -3.22 20.24 13.12
CA LYS A 77 -4.13 20.18 11.98
C LYS A 77 -3.82 19.07 10.98
N ALA A 78 -2.58 18.55 11.00
CA ALA A 78 -2.13 17.51 10.10
C ALA A 78 -1.09 16.61 10.76
N LYS A 79 -1.04 15.35 10.35
CA LYS A 79 0.05 14.41 10.61
C LYS A 79 0.53 13.86 9.28
N ILE A 80 1.82 13.96 9.01
CA ILE A 80 2.43 13.53 7.76
C ILE A 80 3.28 12.30 8.05
N TYR A 81 3.11 11.27 7.21
CA TYR A 81 3.92 10.06 7.19
C TYR A 81 4.75 10.06 5.91
N SER A 82 6.06 10.09 6.05
CA SER A 82 6.95 9.83 4.91
C SER A 82 7.13 8.32 4.77
N GLY A 83 6.85 7.80 3.59
CA GLY A 83 6.86 6.36 3.33
C GLY A 83 7.29 6.06 1.90
N HIS A 84 6.94 4.86 1.46
CA HIS A 84 7.26 4.30 0.15
C HIS A 84 5.98 3.84 -0.55
N ASP A 85 6.09 3.50 -1.83
CA ASP A 85 5.08 2.78 -2.59
C ASP A 85 4.60 1.52 -1.85
N THR A 86 5.56 0.78 -1.23
CA THR A 86 5.30 -0.38 -0.36
C THR A 86 4.64 -0.04 0.99
N SER A 87 4.34 1.22 1.25
CA SER A 87 3.48 1.67 2.35
C SER A 87 2.07 1.99 1.85
N ILE A 88 1.95 2.62 0.67
CA ILE A 88 0.67 3.02 0.07
C ILE A 88 -0.09 1.79 -0.45
N ALA A 89 0.58 0.93 -1.24
CA ALA A 89 -0.08 -0.22 -1.86
C ALA A 89 -0.76 -1.16 -0.83
N PRO A 90 -0.11 -1.60 0.27
CA PRO A 90 -0.76 -2.46 1.25
C PRO A 90 -1.88 -1.78 2.03
N ILE A 91 -1.84 -0.46 2.26
CA ILE A 91 -2.97 0.26 2.85
C ILE A 91 -4.17 0.25 1.90
N LEU A 92 -3.98 0.58 0.63
CA LEU A 92 -5.05 0.54 -0.36
C LEU A 92 -5.65 -0.86 -0.46
N ALA A 93 -4.81 -1.89 -0.54
CA ALA A 93 -5.25 -3.28 -0.58
C ALA A 93 -5.98 -3.71 0.71
N PHE A 94 -5.52 -3.29 1.90
CA PHE A 94 -6.19 -3.56 3.18
C PHE A 94 -7.57 -2.89 3.26
N LEU A 95 -7.70 -1.69 2.71
CA LEU A 95 -8.97 -0.97 2.62
C LEU A 95 -9.93 -1.56 1.58
N GLY A 96 -9.48 -2.58 0.82
CA GLY A 96 -10.26 -3.18 -0.25
C GLY A 96 -10.33 -2.32 -1.51
N VAL A 97 -9.43 -1.37 -1.64
CA VAL A 97 -9.27 -0.54 -2.84
C VAL A 97 -8.22 -1.23 -3.71
N ASN A 98 -8.70 -2.08 -4.61
CA ASN A 98 -7.84 -2.91 -5.44
C ASN A 98 -7.36 -2.14 -6.67
N TYR A 99 -6.24 -1.44 -6.54
CA TYR A 99 -5.49 -0.96 -7.68
C TYR A 99 -4.38 -1.96 -8.04
N VAL A 100 -4.41 -2.42 -9.28
CA VAL A 100 -3.30 -3.18 -9.85
C VAL A 100 -2.33 -2.15 -10.42
N HIS A 101 -1.50 -1.56 -9.56
CA HIS A 101 -0.49 -0.58 -9.97
C HIS A 101 0.59 -0.44 -8.91
N GLN A 102 1.78 -0.08 -9.35
CA GLN A 102 2.82 0.45 -8.48
C GLN A 102 2.53 1.94 -8.20
N PRO A 103 2.40 2.38 -6.94
CA PRO A 103 2.25 3.79 -6.63
C PRO A 103 3.40 4.61 -7.21
N PRO A 104 3.14 5.64 -8.04
CA PRO A 104 4.19 6.42 -8.67
C PRO A 104 4.94 7.29 -7.67
N PHE A 105 6.10 7.82 -8.09
CA PHE A 105 6.85 8.78 -7.29
C PHE A 105 5.99 9.98 -6.90
N ALA A 106 6.19 10.48 -5.68
CA ALA A 106 5.44 11.58 -5.08
C ALA A 106 3.93 11.32 -4.96
N SER A 107 3.47 10.07 -5.07
CA SER A 107 2.09 9.74 -4.76
C SER A 107 1.78 9.98 -3.28
N ALA A 108 0.54 10.34 -2.98
CA ALA A 108 0.11 10.63 -1.63
C ALA A 108 -1.31 10.12 -1.37
N LEU A 109 -1.51 9.55 -0.18
CA LEU A 109 -2.81 9.11 0.31
C LEU A 109 -3.24 10.03 1.45
N PHE A 110 -4.43 10.63 1.33
CA PHE A 110 -4.97 11.57 2.30
C PHE A 110 -6.16 10.92 3.02
N PHE A 111 -6.13 10.98 4.33
CA PHE A 111 -7.26 10.65 5.21
C PHE A 111 -7.77 11.95 5.82
N ASP A 112 -8.75 12.55 5.19
CA ASP A 112 -9.29 13.83 5.62
C ASP A 112 -10.45 13.62 6.59
N LEU A 113 -10.32 14.18 7.80
CA LEU A 113 -11.34 14.12 8.84
C LEU A 113 -12.19 15.39 8.80
N TYR A 114 -13.48 15.20 8.65
CA TYR A 114 -14.47 16.28 8.66
C TYR A 114 -15.41 16.17 9.85
N GLN A 115 -15.63 17.27 10.54
CA GLN A 115 -16.74 17.39 11.48
C GLN A 115 -17.99 17.85 10.72
N GLN A 116 -19.10 17.16 10.93
CA GLN A 116 -20.37 17.46 10.32
C GLN A 116 -21.16 18.45 11.16
N ASP A 117 -22.25 19.02 10.61
CA ASP A 117 -23.10 19.98 11.30
C ASP A 117 -23.77 19.40 12.56
N ASP A 118 -24.05 18.09 12.57
CA ASP A 118 -24.58 17.35 13.72
C ASP A 118 -23.52 16.93 14.76
N GLN A 119 -22.30 17.47 14.65
CA GLN A 119 -21.12 17.16 15.47
C GLN A 119 -20.57 15.74 15.28
N SER A 120 -21.12 14.93 14.39
CA SER A 120 -20.50 13.65 13.99
C SER A 120 -19.24 13.86 13.14
N TYR A 121 -18.46 12.79 12.92
CA TYR A 121 -17.27 12.85 12.11
C TYR A 121 -17.38 11.93 10.90
N ALA A 122 -16.73 12.32 9.81
CA ALA A 122 -16.61 11.51 8.61
C ALA A 122 -15.18 11.56 8.07
N ILE A 123 -14.77 10.48 7.41
CA ILE A 123 -13.49 10.37 6.72
C ILE A 123 -13.73 10.41 5.22
N GLN A 124 -12.91 11.17 4.51
CA GLN A 124 -12.77 11.11 3.07
C GLN A 124 -11.37 10.61 2.73
N LEU A 125 -11.29 9.60 1.88
CA LEU A 125 -10.02 9.12 1.36
C LEU A 125 -9.76 9.74 0.00
N GLN A 126 -8.58 10.33 -0.19
CA GLN A 126 -8.14 10.85 -1.48
C GLN A 126 -6.78 10.28 -1.84
N TYR A 127 -6.53 10.08 -3.11
CA TYR A 127 -5.29 9.54 -3.62
C TYR A 127 -4.74 10.37 -4.78
N LEU A 128 -3.51 10.83 -4.61
CA LEU A 128 -2.71 11.43 -5.67
C LEU A 128 -1.84 10.32 -6.28
N ASN A 129 -2.22 9.83 -7.47
CA ASN A 129 -1.61 8.66 -8.10
C ASN A 129 -0.84 8.96 -9.38
N MET A 130 -0.49 10.22 -9.61
CA MET A 130 0.27 10.64 -10.78
C MET A 130 1.36 11.62 -10.37
N THR A 131 2.58 11.38 -10.82
CA THR A 131 3.76 12.21 -10.47
C THR A 131 3.60 13.68 -10.84
N ASN A 132 2.91 13.98 -11.94
CA ASN A 132 2.75 15.33 -12.46
C ASN A 132 1.34 15.91 -12.26
N ASP A 133 0.45 15.21 -11.58
CA ASP A 133 -0.86 15.72 -11.21
C ASP A 133 -0.79 16.39 -9.83
N ARG A 134 -1.58 17.45 -9.66
CA ARG A 134 -1.77 18.13 -8.37
C ARG A 134 -3.15 17.87 -7.78
N ASN A 135 -3.98 17.13 -8.49
CA ASN A 135 -5.35 16.85 -8.09
C ASN A 135 -5.46 15.42 -7.58
N ALA A 136 -5.62 15.27 -6.27
CA ALA A 136 -5.97 13.99 -5.70
C ALA A 136 -7.42 13.62 -6.09
N HIS A 137 -7.64 12.38 -6.46
CA HIS A 137 -8.99 11.88 -6.71
C HIS A 137 -9.57 11.22 -5.47
N ILE A 138 -10.87 11.41 -5.30
CA ILE A 138 -11.59 10.84 -4.15
C ILE A 138 -11.80 9.35 -4.38
N ILE A 139 -11.49 8.55 -3.37
CA ILE A 139 -11.72 7.12 -3.35
C ILE A 139 -12.96 6.82 -2.50
N ARG A 140 -13.94 6.15 -3.11
CA ARG A 140 -15.05 5.59 -2.36
C ARG A 140 -14.64 4.27 -1.72
N LEU A 141 -14.69 4.22 -0.39
CA LEU A 141 -14.34 3.04 0.37
C LEU A 141 -15.42 1.95 0.27
N PRO A 142 -15.05 0.67 0.06
CA PRO A 142 -15.99 -0.44 0.14
C PRO A 142 -16.71 -0.47 1.48
N GLY A 143 -18.04 -0.59 1.45
CA GLY A 143 -18.87 -0.57 2.65
C GLY A 143 -19.33 0.82 3.10
N CYS A 144 -18.83 1.91 2.50
CA CYS A 144 -19.34 3.26 2.70
C CYS A 144 -20.35 3.64 1.59
N LEU A 145 -21.47 4.23 1.95
CA LEU A 145 -22.51 4.62 0.98
C LEU A 145 -22.03 5.74 0.06
N ASN A 146 -21.28 6.69 0.62
CA ASN A 146 -20.79 7.88 -0.07
C ASN A 146 -19.27 7.99 0.05
N ALA A 147 -18.69 8.95 -0.69
CA ALA A 147 -17.27 9.31 -0.58
C ALA A 147 -16.89 9.80 0.83
N MET A 148 -17.83 10.46 1.50
CA MET A 148 -17.72 10.80 2.93
C MET A 148 -18.22 9.62 3.75
N CYS A 149 -17.30 8.84 4.30
CA CYS A 149 -17.61 7.69 5.12
C CYS A 149 -17.79 8.11 6.59
N PRO A 150 -18.95 7.88 7.25
CA PRO A 150 -19.06 8.15 8.68
C PRO A 150 -17.96 7.43 9.45
N LEU A 151 -17.32 8.13 10.40
CA LEU A 151 -16.16 7.60 11.14
C LEU A 151 -16.49 6.30 11.86
N ASP A 152 -17.65 6.19 12.50
CA ASP A 152 -18.09 4.95 13.17
C ASP A 152 -18.21 3.78 12.19
N THR A 153 -18.66 4.06 10.96
CA THR A 153 -18.74 3.04 9.92
C THR A 153 -17.35 2.63 9.47
N PHE A 154 -16.44 3.59 9.28
CA PHE A 154 -15.06 3.33 8.93
C PHE A 154 -14.36 2.46 10.00
N ILE A 155 -14.49 2.82 11.28
CA ILE A 155 -13.94 2.03 12.38
C ILE A 155 -14.49 0.60 12.36
N ARG A 156 -15.82 0.41 12.27
CA ARG A 156 -16.45 -0.93 12.23
C ARG A 156 -15.96 -1.79 11.07
N LEU A 157 -15.68 -1.18 9.91
CA LEU A 157 -15.23 -1.93 8.72
C LEU A 157 -13.82 -2.49 8.87
N TYR A 158 -12.95 -1.82 9.61
CA TYR A 158 -11.51 -2.10 9.58
C TYR A 158 -10.92 -2.50 10.94
N GLU A 159 -11.43 -2.01 12.07
CA GLU A 159 -10.84 -2.24 13.39
C GLU A 159 -10.67 -3.72 13.72
N SER A 160 -11.69 -4.54 13.48
CA SER A 160 -11.64 -5.98 13.75
C SER A 160 -10.63 -6.76 12.88
N LYS A 161 -10.18 -6.15 11.79
CA LYS A 161 -9.21 -6.73 10.86
C LYS A 161 -7.78 -6.32 11.19
N LEU A 162 -7.58 -5.30 12.05
CA LEU A 162 -6.25 -4.82 12.40
C LEU A 162 -5.46 -5.89 13.16
N PRO A 163 -4.15 -6.01 12.95
CA PRO A 163 -3.32 -6.95 13.70
C PRO A 163 -3.27 -6.56 15.18
N ASN A 164 -3.46 -7.53 16.08
CA ASN A 164 -3.46 -7.27 17.53
C ASN A 164 -2.05 -7.16 18.11
N ASP A 165 -1.16 -8.06 17.72
CA ASP A 165 0.22 -8.12 18.19
C ASP A 165 1.15 -8.48 17.01
N MET A 166 1.76 -7.45 16.41
CA MET A 166 2.65 -7.62 15.26
C MET A 166 3.80 -8.59 15.53
N ASN A 167 4.37 -8.56 16.74
CA ASN A 167 5.50 -9.41 17.07
C ASN A 167 5.10 -10.89 17.09
N LYS A 168 3.94 -11.21 17.63
CA LYS A 168 3.43 -12.57 17.66
C LYS A 168 2.94 -13.02 16.29
N GLU A 169 2.18 -12.18 15.61
CA GLU A 169 1.56 -12.52 14.34
C GLU A 169 2.59 -12.70 13.22
N CYS A 170 3.64 -11.88 13.18
CA CYS A 170 4.75 -12.05 12.24
C CYS A 170 5.66 -13.24 12.55
N GLN A 171 5.65 -13.76 13.79
CA GLN A 171 6.48 -14.90 14.18
C GLN A 171 5.76 -16.26 14.03
N SER A 172 4.43 -16.26 13.91
CA SER A 172 3.60 -17.47 13.95
C SER A 172 3.84 -18.45 12.79
N TYR A 173 4.54 -18.04 11.73
CA TYR A 173 4.88 -18.91 10.60
C TYR A 173 6.38 -19.24 10.50
N ARG A 174 6.99 -19.72 11.59
CA ARG A 174 8.16 -20.60 11.39
C ARG A 174 7.64 -21.95 10.88
N ILE A 175 7.31 -22.04 9.60
CA ILE A 175 7.26 -23.33 8.92
C ILE A 175 8.65 -23.93 9.10
N LYS A 176 8.74 -25.01 9.88
CA LYS A 176 9.90 -25.90 9.85
C LYS A 176 9.96 -26.47 8.43
N ARG A 177 10.56 -25.74 7.50
CA ARG A 177 10.94 -26.29 6.20
C ARG A 177 12.05 -27.30 6.48
N THR A 178 11.67 -28.54 6.70
CA THR A 178 12.57 -29.67 6.51
C THR A 178 12.80 -29.76 5.01
N TYR A 179 13.86 -29.10 4.54
CA TYR A 179 14.37 -29.37 3.20
C TYR A 179 14.88 -30.81 3.21
N PRO A 180 14.43 -31.70 2.30
CA PRO A 180 15.10 -32.98 2.12
C PRO A 180 16.54 -32.67 1.75
N ARG A 181 17.51 -33.31 2.44
CA ARG A 181 18.91 -33.19 2.08
C ARG A 181 19.05 -33.65 0.63
N ILE A 182 19.45 -32.74 -0.24
CA ILE A 182 19.87 -33.09 -1.60
C ILE A 182 21.18 -33.84 -1.42
N HIS A 183 21.17 -35.16 -1.61
CA HIS A 183 22.37 -35.95 -1.68
C HIS A 183 23.20 -35.45 -2.88
N HIS A 184 24.39 -34.99 -2.63
CA HIS A 184 25.38 -34.68 -3.66
C HIS A 184 25.55 -35.90 -4.58
N VAL A 185 25.11 -35.78 -5.81
CA VAL A 185 25.50 -36.73 -6.86
C VAL A 185 26.91 -36.36 -7.27
N SER A 186 27.89 -37.17 -6.84
CA SER A 186 29.25 -37.04 -7.32
C SER A 186 29.33 -37.54 -8.76
N PHE A 187 29.56 -36.64 -9.70
CA PHE A 187 29.99 -37.02 -11.04
C PHE A 187 31.45 -37.48 -10.99
N SER A 188 31.69 -38.77 -11.15
CA SER A 188 33.01 -39.29 -11.47
C SER A 188 33.27 -39.05 -12.94
N SER A 189 34.30 -38.25 -13.25
CA SER A 189 34.88 -38.10 -14.58
C SER A 189 35.65 -39.37 -14.92
N ASN A 190 35.21 -40.08 -15.97
CA ASN A 190 36.03 -40.97 -16.75
C ASN A 190 36.48 -40.25 -18.01
#